data_cb877140b3087612b0ba92371dd82011
#
_entry.id   cb877140b3087612b0ba92371dd82011
#
_cell.length_a   1.000
_cell.length_b   1.000
_cell.length_c   1.000
_cell.angle_alpha   90.00
_cell.angle_beta   90.00
_cell.angle_gamma   90.00
#
_symmetry.space_group_name_H-M   'P 1'
#
loop_
_entity.id
_entity.type
_entity.pdbx_description
1 polymer ?
#
loop_
_entity_poly.entity_id
_entity_poly.type
_entity_poly.pdbx_seq_one_letter_code
_entity_poly.pdbx_strand_id
1 'polypeptide(L)'
;MISENLESIIPQLEKLTRSLFSEILRIYKDPHFKTKYKKDGSPVTDADMISHNLIIKFLKKEYPNIPIVSEESFKQTTYKPSKEFWLIDPLDGTKGFVDRSGEFTTNIALIQDGMPVLGIVGAPMLNKIWSGISKRSPNQSFKTKKTIPNYFASLEVQDKLESEMFDKVMQNKQDYLKLLKRQSKKQIKKTLRIIMSKNHQTVLDRAFLNHLNKNGYKIKIVNKGSSMKICALVDKKADIYPRFGPTSEWDIAAADAVLRSNGGGIFQIENGQPLEYGKKNSILNPMFIAIDDLNEKRSILSIVDRFSKNLL
;
A
#
# COMPACT_ATOMS: atom_id res chain seq x y z
N MET A 1 22.92 -4.00 12.51
CA MET A 1 21.97 -2.85 12.51
C MET A 1 22.73 -1.62 12.07
N ILE A 2 22.10 -0.79 11.23
CA ILE A 2 22.68 0.50 10.88
C ILE A 2 22.97 1.26 12.19
N SER A 3 24.25 1.51 12.44
CA SER A 3 24.72 2.34 13.56
C SER A 3 24.67 3.84 13.22
N GLU A 4 24.46 4.17 11.95
CA GLU A 4 24.39 5.54 11.46
C GLU A 4 23.04 6.17 11.83
N ASN A 5 23.08 7.49 12.01
CA ASN A 5 21.86 8.26 12.15
C ASN A 5 21.04 8.15 10.85
N LEU A 6 19.82 7.60 10.93
CA LEU A 6 18.93 7.45 9.75
C LEU A 6 18.72 8.78 9.01
N GLU A 7 18.83 9.91 9.70
CA GLU A 7 18.70 11.24 9.08
C GLU A 7 19.81 11.53 8.06
N SER A 8 21.02 10.95 8.24
CA SER A 8 22.13 11.11 7.28
C SER A 8 21.93 10.31 6.00
N ILE A 9 21.08 9.28 6.04
CA ILE A 9 20.81 8.39 4.91
C ILE A 9 19.82 9.02 3.92
N ILE A 10 18.84 9.80 4.41
CA ILE A 10 17.79 10.40 3.58
C ILE A 10 18.35 11.21 2.40
N PRO A 11 19.27 12.19 2.59
CA PRO A 11 19.77 12.97 1.47
C PRO A 11 20.43 12.13 0.38
N GLN A 12 21.11 11.05 0.77
CA GLN A 12 21.77 10.15 -0.16
C GLN A 12 20.77 9.37 -1.01
N LEU A 13 19.71 8.84 -0.38
CA LEU A 13 18.62 8.12 -1.07
C LEU A 13 17.76 9.07 -1.92
N GLU A 14 17.52 10.29 -1.49
CA GLU A 14 16.83 11.29 -2.30
C GLU A 14 17.64 11.66 -3.55
N LYS A 15 18.96 11.82 -3.42
CA LYS A 15 19.86 12.06 -4.56
C LYS A 15 19.82 10.87 -5.54
N LEU A 16 19.92 9.65 -5.04
CA LEU A 16 19.76 8.44 -5.84
C LEU A 16 18.41 8.45 -6.56
N THR A 17 17.30 8.66 -5.83
CA THR A 17 15.94 8.67 -6.39
C THR A 17 15.78 9.73 -7.48
N ARG A 18 16.35 10.92 -7.32
CA ARG A 18 16.35 11.94 -8.37
C ARG A 18 17.12 11.51 -9.61
N SER A 19 18.23 10.80 -9.45
CA SER A 19 18.98 10.29 -10.61
C SER A 19 18.18 9.22 -11.38
N LEU A 20 17.37 8.42 -10.67
CA LEU A 20 16.46 7.45 -11.31
C LEU A 20 15.39 8.13 -12.17
N PHE A 21 14.90 9.32 -11.77
CA PHE A 21 13.87 10.04 -12.54
C PHE A 21 14.31 10.29 -13.98
N SER A 22 15.56 10.68 -14.18
CA SER A 22 16.10 10.93 -15.53
C SER A 22 16.04 9.69 -16.41
N GLU A 23 16.47 8.54 -15.87
CA GLU A 23 16.50 7.28 -16.61
C GLU A 23 15.08 6.74 -16.86
N ILE A 24 14.22 6.73 -15.83
CA ILE A 24 12.83 6.30 -15.96
C ILE A 24 12.09 7.14 -16.99
N LEU A 25 12.23 8.48 -16.93
CA LEU A 25 11.54 9.38 -17.85
C LEU A 25 12.11 9.31 -19.27
N ARG A 26 13.40 9.03 -19.43
CA ARG A 26 14.02 8.78 -20.75
C ARG A 26 13.36 7.58 -21.42
N ILE A 27 13.22 6.46 -20.69
CA ILE A 27 12.55 5.26 -21.19
C ILE A 27 11.05 5.51 -21.39
N TYR A 28 10.40 6.18 -20.44
CA TYR A 28 8.97 6.50 -20.54
C TYR A 28 8.63 7.34 -21.79
N LYS A 29 9.52 8.20 -22.25
CA LYS A 29 9.33 9.01 -23.47
C LYS A 29 9.59 8.24 -24.76
N ASP A 30 10.37 7.15 -24.71
CA ASP A 30 10.62 6.31 -25.87
C ASP A 30 9.35 5.55 -26.25
N PRO A 31 8.80 5.70 -27.48
CA PRO A 31 7.65 4.93 -27.93
C PRO A 31 7.96 3.44 -28.15
N HIS A 32 9.25 3.08 -28.25
CA HIS A 32 9.71 1.71 -28.56
C HIS A 32 10.37 1.02 -27.37
N PHE A 33 10.13 1.47 -26.13
CA PHE A 33 10.67 0.79 -24.96
C PHE A 33 10.17 -0.67 -24.88
N LYS A 34 11.06 -1.56 -24.42
CA LYS A 34 10.74 -2.99 -24.36
C LYS A 34 9.95 -3.33 -23.10
N THR A 35 8.90 -4.10 -23.30
CA THR A 35 8.12 -4.71 -22.22
C THR A 35 8.24 -6.22 -22.32
N LYS A 36 8.52 -6.87 -21.19
CA LYS A 36 8.44 -8.33 -21.03
C LYS A 36 7.33 -8.63 -20.03
N TYR A 37 6.86 -9.86 -20.01
CA TYR A 37 5.85 -10.30 -19.07
C TYR A 37 6.43 -11.37 -18.15
N LYS A 38 6.21 -11.23 -16.85
CA LYS A 38 6.55 -12.23 -15.84
C LYS A 38 5.62 -13.44 -16.00
N LYS A 39 5.89 -14.54 -15.27
CA LYS A 39 5.07 -15.77 -15.35
C LYS A 39 3.61 -15.55 -14.89
N ASP A 40 3.38 -14.61 -14.03
CA ASP A 40 2.06 -14.21 -13.53
C ASP A 40 1.34 -13.20 -14.45
N GLY A 41 1.91 -12.89 -15.62
CA GLY A 41 1.35 -11.96 -16.59
C GLY A 41 1.60 -10.48 -16.26
N SER A 42 2.27 -10.14 -15.18
CA SER A 42 2.63 -8.75 -14.88
C SER A 42 3.74 -8.24 -15.81
N PRO A 43 3.66 -6.97 -16.29
CA PRO A 43 4.69 -6.40 -17.13
C PRO A 43 5.96 -6.06 -16.34
N VAL A 44 7.10 -6.14 -17.00
CA VAL A 44 8.38 -5.59 -16.57
C VAL A 44 9.04 -4.88 -17.75
N THR A 45 9.56 -3.70 -17.52
CA THR A 45 10.16 -2.87 -18.57
C THR A 45 11.66 -2.64 -18.35
N ASP A 46 12.32 -2.05 -19.32
CA ASP A 46 13.73 -1.62 -19.16
C ASP A 46 13.87 -0.60 -18.02
N ALA A 47 12.82 0.17 -17.69
CA ALA A 47 12.82 1.11 -16.58
C ALA A 47 12.90 0.42 -15.21
N ASP A 48 12.18 -0.70 -15.05
CA ASP A 48 12.26 -1.54 -13.84
C ASP A 48 13.67 -2.05 -13.62
N MET A 49 14.28 -2.61 -14.68
CA MET A 49 15.61 -3.21 -14.62
C MET A 49 16.74 -2.20 -14.42
N ILE A 50 16.69 -1.04 -15.07
CA ILE A 50 17.67 0.02 -14.88
C ILE A 50 17.57 0.57 -13.46
N SER A 51 16.37 0.86 -12.98
CA SER A 51 16.14 1.32 -11.62
C SER A 51 16.62 0.30 -10.59
N HIS A 52 16.28 -0.99 -10.78
CA HIS A 52 16.77 -2.08 -9.94
C HIS A 52 18.29 -2.08 -9.84
N ASN A 53 18.98 -2.09 -10.99
CA ASN A 53 20.45 -2.19 -11.02
C ASN A 53 21.12 -0.99 -10.34
N LEU A 54 20.62 0.22 -10.55
CA LEU A 54 21.16 1.43 -9.94
C LEU A 54 20.96 1.44 -8.41
N ILE A 55 19.78 1.08 -7.93
CA ILE A 55 19.49 1.00 -6.51
C ILE A 55 20.35 -0.08 -5.83
N ILE A 56 20.40 -1.28 -6.40
CA ILE A 56 21.21 -2.39 -5.86
C ILE A 56 22.71 -2.04 -5.82
N LYS A 57 23.24 -1.43 -6.89
CA LYS A 57 24.63 -0.99 -6.94
C LYS A 57 24.94 0.02 -5.84
N PHE A 58 24.07 1.00 -5.64
CA PHE A 58 24.22 2.01 -4.61
C PHE A 58 24.18 1.38 -3.21
N LEU A 59 23.14 0.60 -2.91
CA LEU A 59 22.96 0.03 -1.58
C LEU A 59 24.05 -0.99 -1.22
N LYS A 60 24.53 -1.79 -2.17
CA LYS A 60 25.65 -2.71 -1.95
C LYS A 60 26.96 -1.98 -1.67
N LYS A 61 27.16 -0.79 -2.27
CA LYS A 61 28.36 0.02 -2.06
C LYS A 61 28.33 0.70 -0.69
N GLU A 62 27.22 1.36 -0.36
CA GLU A 62 27.11 2.20 0.85
C GLU A 62 26.72 1.37 2.10
N TYR A 63 25.95 0.27 1.92
CA TYR A 63 25.42 -0.57 3.00
C TYR A 63 25.66 -2.07 2.74
N PRO A 64 26.92 -2.52 2.56
CA PRO A 64 27.23 -3.88 2.08
C PRO A 64 26.75 -5.02 3.01
N ASN A 65 26.57 -4.73 4.29
CA ASN A 65 26.19 -5.72 5.30
C ASN A 65 24.66 -5.87 5.47
N ILE A 66 23.85 -5.06 4.75
CA ILE A 66 22.40 -5.10 4.90
C ILE A 66 21.82 -5.87 3.71
N PRO A 67 21.10 -6.96 3.96
CA PRO A 67 20.41 -7.71 2.91
C PRO A 67 19.45 -6.83 2.10
N ILE A 68 19.30 -7.15 0.82
CA ILE A 68 18.40 -6.43 -0.08
C ILE A 68 17.35 -7.38 -0.62
N VAL A 69 16.08 -7.02 -0.48
CA VAL A 69 14.93 -7.68 -1.07
C VAL A 69 14.35 -6.72 -2.11
N SER A 70 14.35 -7.11 -3.37
CA SER A 70 13.80 -6.30 -4.47
C SER A 70 12.86 -7.13 -5.31
N GLU A 71 11.74 -6.55 -5.74
CA GLU A 71 10.74 -7.19 -6.59
C GLU A 71 11.37 -7.95 -7.76
N GLU A 72 12.30 -7.30 -8.49
CA GLU A 72 12.86 -7.83 -9.74
C GLU A 72 13.84 -9.00 -9.55
N SER A 73 14.29 -9.24 -8.32
CA SER A 73 15.19 -10.35 -7.98
C SER A 73 14.63 -11.30 -6.93
N PHE A 74 13.42 -11.05 -6.45
CA PHE A 74 12.80 -11.83 -5.38
C PHE A 74 12.47 -13.26 -5.79
N LYS A 75 12.75 -14.22 -4.91
CA LYS A 75 12.36 -15.62 -5.05
C LYS A 75 11.88 -16.14 -3.70
N GLN A 76 10.60 -16.44 -3.60
CA GLN A 76 10.00 -16.94 -2.36
C GLN A 76 10.67 -18.21 -1.84
N THR A 77 11.11 -19.10 -2.73
CA THR A 77 11.75 -20.38 -2.36
C THR A 77 13.10 -20.23 -1.67
N THR A 78 13.80 -19.12 -1.90
CA THR A 78 15.13 -18.86 -1.31
C THR A 78 15.11 -17.72 -0.31
N TYR A 79 13.95 -17.09 -0.09
CA TYR A 79 13.82 -15.96 0.81
C TYR A 79 14.01 -16.37 2.27
N LYS A 80 14.94 -15.69 2.93
CA LYS A 80 15.17 -15.81 4.37
C LYS A 80 14.95 -14.45 5.01
N PRO A 81 13.94 -14.30 5.90
CA PRO A 81 13.72 -13.07 6.62
C PRO A 81 14.95 -12.65 7.42
N SER A 82 15.28 -11.35 7.38
CA SER A 82 16.31 -10.75 8.22
C SER A 82 15.65 -9.75 9.17
N LYS A 83 16.26 -9.53 10.34
CA LYS A 83 15.80 -8.47 11.25
C LYS A 83 15.98 -7.08 10.67
N GLU A 84 16.96 -6.92 9.77
CA GLU A 84 17.23 -5.66 9.09
C GLU A 84 17.51 -5.95 7.62
N PHE A 85 16.82 -5.24 6.71
CA PHE A 85 17.00 -5.37 5.27
C PHE A 85 16.40 -4.18 4.52
N TRP A 86 16.93 -3.94 3.32
CA TRP A 86 16.32 -3.05 2.34
C TRP A 86 15.20 -3.76 1.59
N LEU A 87 14.07 -3.10 1.45
CA LEU A 87 12.90 -3.60 0.71
C LEU A 87 12.57 -2.60 -0.40
N ILE A 88 12.59 -3.08 -1.65
CA ILE A 88 12.63 -2.21 -2.82
C ILE A 88 11.60 -2.65 -3.85
N ASP A 89 10.85 -1.68 -4.36
CA ASP A 89 10.15 -1.76 -5.64
C ASP A 89 10.76 -0.71 -6.59
N PRO A 90 11.52 -1.15 -7.60
CA PRO A 90 12.19 -0.23 -8.52
C PRO A 90 11.24 0.61 -9.36
N LEU A 91 10.05 0.08 -9.69
CA LEU A 91 9.01 0.77 -10.46
C LEU A 91 7.61 0.23 -10.13
N ASP A 92 7.04 0.63 -9.00
CA ASP A 92 5.64 0.32 -8.65
C ASP A 92 4.68 0.97 -9.65
N GLY A 93 3.75 0.20 -10.14
CA GLY A 93 2.78 0.64 -11.13
C GLY A 93 3.26 0.47 -12.57
N THR A 94 4.03 -0.58 -12.88
CA THR A 94 4.52 -0.89 -14.23
C THR A 94 3.39 -0.94 -15.28
N LYS A 95 2.20 -1.40 -14.91
CA LYS A 95 1.01 -1.32 -15.78
C LYS A 95 0.69 0.14 -16.14
N GLY A 96 0.70 1.04 -15.14
CA GLY A 96 0.49 2.48 -15.36
C GLY A 96 1.59 3.12 -16.20
N PHE A 97 2.82 2.59 -16.12
CA PHE A 97 3.91 2.99 -16.99
C PHE A 97 3.65 2.57 -18.43
N VAL A 98 3.30 1.31 -18.67
CA VAL A 98 3.00 0.77 -20.00
C VAL A 98 1.77 1.47 -20.60
N ASP A 99 0.71 1.66 -19.84
CA ASP A 99 -0.54 2.32 -20.27
C ASP A 99 -0.42 3.85 -20.37
N ARG A 100 0.76 4.41 -20.16
CA ARG A 100 1.02 5.87 -20.26
C ARG A 100 0.18 6.72 -19.30
N SER A 101 -0.29 6.18 -18.19
CA SER A 101 -1.08 6.93 -17.20
C SER A 101 -0.25 7.91 -16.37
N GLY A 102 1.07 7.72 -16.30
CA GLY A 102 1.98 8.52 -15.47
C GLY A 102 1.90 8.20 -13.97
N GLU A 103 1.14 7.18 -13.58
CA GLU A 103 0.94 6.81 -12.18
C GLU A 103 1.85 5.64 -11.78
N PHE A 104 3.13 5.94 -11.61
CA PHE A 104 4.17 5.00 -11.18
C PHE A 104 5.15 5.67 -10.22
N THR A 105 5.77 4.87 -9.33
CA THR A 105 6.71 5.34 -8.30
C THR A 105 7.90 4.40 -8.15
N THR A 106 8.98 4.89 -7.56
CA THR A 106 10.09 4.08 -7.03
C THR A 106 9.99 4.06 -5.52
N ASN A 107 10.07 2.88 -4.92
CA ASN A 107 9.91 2.68 -3.48
C ASN A 107 11.18 2.06 -2.89
N ILE A 108 11.77 2.71 -1.87
CA ILE A 108 12.93 2.20 -1.13
C ILE A 108 12.60 2.30 0.36
N ALA A 109 12.62 1.18 1.06
CA ALA A 109 12.38 1.12 2.50
C ALA A 109 13.52 0.41 3.24
N LEU A 110 13.85 0.87 4.44
CA LEU A 110 14.64 0.13 5.40
C LEU A 110 13.69 -0.49 6.43
N ILE A 111 13.76 -1.79 6.57
CA ILE A 111 12.99 -2.55 7.56
C ILE A 111 13.89 -2.93 8.71
N GLN A 112 13.42 -2.72 9.95
CA GLN A 112 14.06 -3.22 11.17
C GLN A 112 13.01 -3.86 12.08
N ASP A 113 13.28 -5.10 12.50
CA ASP A 113 12.39 -5.90 13.36
C ASP A 113 10.93 -5.90 12.88
N GLY A 114 10.73 -6.11 11.57
CA GLY A 114 9.41 -6.14 10.94
C GLY A 114 8.74 -4.78 10.72
N MET A 115 9.41 -3.68 11.04
CA MET A 115 8.86 -2.32 10.92
C MET A 115 9.60 -1.48 9.88
N PRO A 116 8.90 -0.70 9.06
CA PRO A 116 9.55 0.20 8.10
C PRO A 116 10.02 1.45 8.86
N VAL A 117 11.32 1.53 9.10
CA VAL A 117 11.92 2.64 9.88
C VAL A 117 12.33 3.83 9.03
N LEU A 118 12.58 3.62 7.73
CA LEU A 118 12.88 4.67 6.76
C LEU A 118 12.19 4.34 5.45
N GLY A 119 11.66 5.34 4.77
CA GLY A 119 11.04 5.20 3.45
C GLY A 119 11.30 6.38 2.55
N ILE A 120 11.52 6.05 1.26
CA ILE A 120 11.61 7.00 0.16
C ILE A 120 10.63 6.55 -0.93
N VAL A 121 9.76 7.43 -1.34
CA VAL A 121 8.85 7.24 -2.47
C VAL A 121 9.10 8.34 -3.49
N GLY A 122 9.56 7.96 -4.66
CA GLY A 122 9.81 8.88 -5.77
C GLY A 122 8.73 8.79 -6.84
N ALA A 123 8.13 9.89 -7.26
CA ALA A 123 7.19 9.98 -8.38
C ALA A 123 7.79 10.81 -9.52
N PRO A 124 8.40 10.16 -10.53
CA PRO A 124 9.11 10.86 -11.61
C PRO A 124 8.24 11.85 -12.39
N MET A 125 7.00 11.46 -12.70
CA MET A 125 6.06 12.31 -13.45
C MET A 125 5.63 13.57 -12.69
N LEU A 126 5.72 13.56 -11.36
CA LEU A 126 5.43 14.71 -10.51
C LEU A 126 6.69 15.48 -10.11
N ASN A 127 7.87 14.98 -10.47
CA ASN A 127 9.18 15.44 -9.97
C ASN A 127 9.17 15.59 -8.42
N LYS A 128 8.51 14.65 -7.73
CA LYS A 128 8.29 14.71 -6.28
C LYS A 128 8.87 13.49 -5.58
N ILE A 129 9.48 13.73 -4.42
CA ILE A 129 9.94 12.69 -3.51
C ILE A 129 9.24 12.92 -2.16
N TRP A 130 8.76 11.86 -1.55
CA TRP A 130 8.35 11.81 -0.16
C TRP A 130 9.37 10.95 0.58
N SER A 131 9.88 11.45 1.68
CA SER A 131 10.82 10.76 2.54
C SER A 131 10.39 10.84 3.99
N GLY A 132 10.75 9.86 4.79
CA GLY A 132 10.39 9.87 6.20
C GLY A 132 11.10 8.80 7.01
N ILE A 133 11.34 9.13 8.29
CA ILE A 133 11.82 8.23 9.31
C ILE A 133 10.68 7.99 10.29
N SER A 134 10.23 6.75 10.40
CA SER A 134 9.21 6.39 11.37
C SER A 134 9.85 6.20 12.74
N LYS A 135 9.34 6.92 13.75
CA LYS A 135 9.74 6.68 15.13
C LYS A 135 9.20 5.32 15.57
N ARG A 136 10.07 4.45 16.10
CA ARG A 136 9.63 3.24 16.79
C ARG A 136 8.72 3.66 17.94
N SER A 137 7.44 3.30 17.90
CA SER A 137 6.58 3.36 19.06
C SER A 137 6.55 1.98 19.71
N PRO A 138 7.19 1.77 20.86
CA PRO A 138 7.27 0.45 21.47
C PRO A 138 5.94 -0.10 22.00
N ASN A 139 4.85 0.68 22.00
CA ASN A 139 3.62 0.37 22.75
C ASN A 139 2.31 0.54 21.95
N GLN A 140 2.26 0.24 20.66
CA GLN A 140 0.99 0.20 19.94
C GLN A 140 0.43 -1.22 19.71
N SER A 141 0.67 -2.14 20.64
CA SER A 141 -0.05 -3.41 20.66
C SER A 141 -1.47 -3.18 21.19
N PHE A 142 -2.45 -3.27 20.32
CA PHE A 142 -3.85 -3.42 20.74
C PHE A 142 -4.14 -4.91 20.85
N LYS A 143 -4.39 -5.40 22.07
CA LYS A 143 -4.89 -6.77 22.28
C LYS A 143 -6.32 -6.84 21.76
N THR A 144 -6.50 -7.27 20.52
CA THR A 144 -7.79 -7.79 20.07
C THR A 144 -7.85 -9.28 20.42
N LYS A 145 -8.84 -9.66 21.23
CA LYS A 145 -9.16 -11.06 21.48
C LYS A 145 -9.95 -11.58 20.27
N LYS A 146 -9.30 -12.27 19.40
CA LYS A 146 -9.68 -13.35 18.48
C LYS A 146 -8.90 -13.26 17.18
N THR A 147 -8.13 -14.27 16.91
CA THR A 147 -7.58 -14.58 15.59
C THR A 147 -8.72 -15.00 14.68
N ILE A 148 -9.00 -14.22 13.65
CA ILE A 148 -9.77 -14.69 12.49
C ILE A 148 -8.80 -15.53 11.65
N PRO A 149 -9.17 -16.74 11.22
CA PRO A 149 -8.29 -17.57 10.41
C PRO A 149 -7.85 -16.83 9.15
N ASN A 150 -6.61 -17.03 8.74
CA ASN A 150 -5.99 -16.40 7.56
C ASN A 150 -6.61 -17.01 6.26
N TYR A 151 -7.92 -16.80 6.08
CA TYR A 151 -8.74 -17.41 5.05
C TYR A 151 -8.53 -16.78 3.66
N PHE A 152 -7.83 -15.65 3.59
CA PHE A 152 -7.73 -14.83 2.38
C PHE A 152 -6.36 -14.88 1.68
N ALA A 153 -5.52 -15.85 2.03
CA ALA A 153 -4.14 -15.91 1.54
C ALA A 153 -3.96 -16.47 0.12
N SER A 154 -5.01 -17.00 -0.53
CA SER A 154 -4.94 -17.50 -1.90
C SER A 154 -5.87 -16.74 -2.85
N LEU A 155 -5.43 -16.52 -4.08
CA LEU A 155 -6.21 -15.88 -5.14
C LEU A 155 -7.52 -16.64 -5.43
N GLU A 156 -7.51 -17.98 -5.39
CA GLU A 156 -8.68 -18.83 -5.60
C GLU A 156 -9.78 -18.63 -4.56
N VAL A 157 -9.39 -18.34 -3.31
CA VAL A 157 -10.34 -18.05 -2.22
C VAL A 157 -10.94 -16.65 -2.39
N GLN A 158 -10.19 -15.69 -2.94
CA GLN A 158 -10.69 -14.34 -3.21
C GLN A 158 -11.74 -14.36 -4.33
N ASP A 159 -11.50 -15.08 -5.42
CA ASP A 159 -12.44 -15.20 -6.55
C ASP A 159 -13.77 -15.87 -6.12
N LYS A 160 -13.69 -16.92 -5.30
CA LYS A 160 -14.87 -17.61 -4.78
C LYS A 160 -15.69 -16.72 -3.82
N LEU A 161 -15.03 -15.99 -2.95
CA LEU A 161 -15.66 -15.03 -2.04
C LEU A 161 -16.26 -13.84 -2.78
N GLU A 162 -15.61 -13.34 -3.83
CA GLU A 162 -16.17 -12.28 -4.67
C GLU A 162 -17.49 -12.73 -5.34
N SER A 163 -17.56 -13.97 -5.81
CA SER A 163 -18.78 -14.54 -6.41
C SER A 163 -19.90 -14.68 -5.39
N GLU A 164 -19.65 -15.31 -4.23
CA GLU A 164 -20.65 -15.51 -3.16
C GLU A 164 -21.15 -14.19 -2.56
N MET A 165 -20.26 -13.19 -2.45
CA MET A 165 -20.63 -11.86 -1.94
C MET A 165 -21.38 -11.04 -3.00
N PHE A 166 -21.07 -11.19 -4.29
CA PHE A 166 -21.82 -10.53 -5.36
C PHE A 166 -23.29 -10.93 -5.30
N ASP A 167 -23.58 -12.21 -5.15
CA ASP A 167 -24.95 -12.71 -5.04
C ASP A 167 -25.69 -12.17 -3.81
N LYS A 168 -25.04 -12.15 -2.65
CA LYS A 168 -25.62 -11.55 -1.42
C LYS A 168 -25.89 -10.05 -1.55
N VAL A 169 -25.00 -9.31 -2.21
CA VAL A 169 -25.17 -7.86 -2.46
C VAL A 169 -26.28 -7.59 -3.45
N MET A 170 -26.42 -8.46 -4.49
CA MET A 170 -27.47 -8.32 -5.50
C MET A 170 -28.86 -8.69 -4.97
N GLN A 171 -28.97 -9.70 -4.10
CA GLN A 171 -30.25 -10.04 -3.42
C GLN A 171 -30.74 -8.90 -2.52
N ASN A 172 -29.85 -8.11 -1.92
CA ASN A 172 -30.19 -6.98 -1.07
C ASN A 172 -30.49 -5.66 -1.83
N LYS A 173 -30.48 -5.65 -3.16
CA LYS A 173 -30.63 -4.42 -3.97
C LYS A 173 -32.00 -3.75 -3.77
N GLN A 174 -33.09 -4.50 -3.62
CA GLN A 174 -34.42 -3.94 -3.38
C GLN A 174 -34.56 -3.34 -1.96
N ASP A 175 -33.97 -3.99 -0.96
CA ASP A 175 -33.96 -3.48 0.41
C ASP A 175 -33.05 -2.26 0.55
N TYR A 176 -31.99 -2.19 -0.25
CA TYR A 176 -31.11 -1.04 -0.35
C TYR A 176 -31.85 0.23 -0.86
N LEU A 177 -32.68 0.11 -1.90
CA LEU A 177 -33.47 1.23 -2.41
C LEU A 177 -34.54 1.71 -1.43
N LYS A 178 -35.13 0.79 -0.63
CA LYS A 178 -36.05 1.16 0.46
C LYS A 178 -35.34 1.88 1.61
N LEU A 179 -34.11 1.47 1.94
CA LEU A 179 -33.28 2.09 2.97
C LEU A 179 -32.80 3.50 2.58
N LEU A 180 -32.45 3.74 1.31
CA LEU A 180 -32.10 5.06 0.81
C LEU A 180 -33.23 6.08 0.98
N LYS A 181 -34.50 5.67 0.78
CA LYS A 181 -35.68 6.54 1.00
C LYS A 181 -35.95 6.85 2.49
N ARG A 182 -35.49 5.98 3.42
CA ARG A 182 -35.61 6.20 4.88
C ARG A 182 -34.47 7.03 5.50
N GLN A 183 -33.36 7.25 4.77
CA GLN A 183 -32.16 7.90 5.31
C GLN A 183 -32.16 9.43 5.20
N SER A 184 -33.22 10.08 4.66
CA SER A 184 -33.30 11.54 4.47
C SER A 184 -33.22 12.37 5.76
N LYS A 185 -33.11 11.77 6.95
CA LYS A 185 -33.02 12.46 8.26
C LYS A 185 -31.81 12.06 9.11
N LYS A 186 -30.82 11.28 8.59
CA LYS A 186 -29.63 10.96 9.37
C LYS A 186 -28.63 12.11 9.31
N GLN A 187 -28.26 12.63 10.49
CA GLN A 187 -27.23 13.66 10.60
C GLN A 187 -25.92 13.18 9.98
N ILE A 188 -25.41 13.90 8.98
CA ILE A 188 -24.12 13.58 8.31
C ILE A 188 -23.02 13.80 9.34
N LYS A 189 -22.28 12.74 9.69
CA LYS A 189 -21.23 12.78 10.70
C LYS A 189 -20.00 13.57 10.22
N LYS A 190 -19.46 13.18 9.08
CA LYS A 190 -18.21 13.75 8.51
C LYS A 190 -18.13 13.38 7.02
N THR A 191 -17.49 14.22 6.23
CA THR A 191 -17.05 13.83 4.89
C THR A 191 -15.71 13.11 5.00
N LEU A 192 -15.63 11.89 4.44
CA LEU A 192 -14.40 11.13 4.31
C LEU A 192 -13.91 11.16 2.86
N ARG A 193 -12.67 11.56 2.67
CA ARG A 193 -11.95 11.47 1.40
C ARG A 193 -11.26 10.12 1.35
N ILE A 194 -11.69 9.25 0.44
CA ILE A 194 -11.25 7.85 0.38
C ILE A 194 -10.45 7.63 -0.89
N ILE A 195 -9.23 7.15 -0.75
CA ILE A 195 -8.43 6.68 -1.89
C ILE A 195 -9.00 5.36 -2.36
N MET A 196 -9.21 5.27 -3.67
CA MET A 196 -9.59 4.04 -4.35
C MET A 196 -8.68 3.78 -5.54
N SER A 197 -8.52 2.51 -5.90
CA SER A 197 -7.86 2.16 -7.16
C SER A 197 -8.72 2.63 -8.33
N LYS A 198 -8.08 3.22 -9.33
CA LYS A 198 -8.78 3.67 -10.55
C LYS A 198 -9.32 2.49 -11.37
N ASN A 199 -8.54 1.40 -11.43
CA ASN A 199 -8.75 0.29 -12.36
C ASN A 199 -9.13 -1.04 -11.67
N HIS A 200 -9.07 -1.13 -10.34
CA HIS A 200 -9.25 -2.37 -9.58
C HIS A 200 -10.14 -2.12 -8.36
N GLN A 201 -11.42 -1.87 -8.61
CA GLN A 201 -12.41 -1.82 -7.54
C GLN A 201 -13.06 -3.20 -7.40
N THR A 202 -12.88 -3.82 -6.26
CA THR A 202 -13.45 -5.11 -5.90
C THR A 202 -14.90 -4.97 -5.39
N VAL A 203 -15.60 -6.08 -5.25
CA VAL A 203 -16.92 -6.12 -4.58
C VAL A 203 -16.79 -5.63 -3.13
N LEU A 204 -15.69 -5.96 -2.46
CA LEU A 204 -15.41 -5.52 -1.09
C LEU A 204 -15.24 -4.01 -0.98
N ASP A 205 -14.58 -3.38 -1.95
CA ASP A 205 -14.46 -1.92 -2.00
C ASP A 205 -15.84 -1.26 -2.03
N ARG A 206 -16.73 -1.73 -2.89
CA ARG A 206 -18.10 -1.21 -3.00
C ARG A 206 -18.92 -1.47 -1.75
N ALA A 207 -18.80 -2.67 -1.16
CA ALA A 207 -19.48 -3.02 0.08
C ALA A 207 -19.02 -2.13 1.24
N PHE A 208 -17.71 -1.83 1.33
CA PHE A 208 -17.17 -0.95 2.35
C PHE A 208 -17.67 0.50 2.20
N LEU A 209 -17.69 1.04 0.98
CA LEU A 209 -18.26 2.36 0.72
C LEU A 209 -19.74 2.44 1.14
N ASN A 210 -20.52 1.41 0.81
CA ASN A 210 -21.91 1.31 1.25
C ASN A 210 -22.05 1.24 2.77
N HIS A 211 -21.16 0.50 3.43
CA HIS A 211 -21.12 0.41 4.89
C HIS A 211 -20.84 1.79 5.52
N LEU A 212 -19.90 2.55 5.00
CA LEU A 212 -19.61 3.92 5.46
C LEU A 212 -20.82 4.85 5.29
N ASN A 213 -21.45 4.83 4.11
CA ASN A 213 -22.66 5.60 3.86
C ASN A 213 -23.79 5.25 4.85
N LYS A 214 -24.04 3.95 5.10
CA LYS A 214 -25.01 3.48 6.10
C LYS A 214 -24.70 3.97 7.52
N ASN A 215 -23.41 4.20 7.82
CA ASN A 215 -22.98 4.73 9.12
C ASN A 215 -22.96 6.27 9.19
N GLY A 216 -23.49 6.98 8.15
CA GLY A 216 -23.69 8.42 8.15
C GLY A 216 -22.49 9.22 7.68
N TYR A 217 -21.51 8.61 6.98
CA TYR A 217 -20.40 9.33 6.36
C TYR A 217 -20.77 9.76 4.94
N LYS A 218 -20.42 11.00 4.57
CA LYS A 218 -20.41 11.45 3.18
C LYS A 218 -19.07 11.05 2.57
N ILE A 219 -19.08 10.45 1.39
CA ILE A 219 -17.87 9.93 0.74
C ILE A 219 -17.46 10.82 -0.42
N LYS A 220 -16.16 11.18 -0.46
CA LYS A 220 -15.49 11.76 -1.61
C LYS A 220 -14.38 10.83 -2.07
N ILE A 221 -14.52 10.25 -3.26
CA ILE A 221 -13.51 9.34 -3.81
C ILE A 221 -12.37 10.16 -4.43
N VAL A 222 -11.14 9.74 -4.14
CA VAL A 222 -9.90 10.25 -4.73
C VAL A 222 -9.21 9.09 -5.42
N ASN A 223 -9.07 9.14 -6.74
CA ASN A 223 -8.44 8.09 -7.52
C ASN A 223 -6.95 8.36 -7.68
N LYS A 224 -6.12 7.37 -7.33
CA LYS A 224 -4.67 7.35 -7.53
C LYS A 224 -4.20 5.94 -7.85
N GLY A 225 -3.08 5.82 -8.59
CA GLY A 225 -2.35 4.58 -8.82
C GLY A 225 -1.10 4.46 -7.95
N SER A 226 -0.44 3.30 -7.96
CA SER A 226 0.84 3.05 -7.31
C SER A 226 0.87 3.47 -5.82
N SER A 227 2.02 3.61 -5.21
CA SER A 227 2.24 4.12 -3.86
C SER A 227 1.83 5.59 -3.67
N MET A 228 1.53 6.33 -4.76
CA MET A 228 0.93 7.66 -4.68
C MET A 228 -0.41 7.66 -3.92
N LYS A 229 -1.06 6.52 -3.77
CA LYS A 229 -2.26 6.34 -2.94
C LYS A 229 -1.98 6.70 -1.49
N ILE A 230 -0.92 6.16 -0.92
CA ILE A 230 -0.52 6.43 0.47
C ILE A 230 0.09 7.82 0.59
N CYS A 231 0.88 8.24 -0.41
CA CYS A 231 1.43 9.60 -0.45
C CYS A 231 0.34 10.69 -0.48
N ALA A 232 -0.83 10.41 -1.03
CA ALA A 232 -1.95 11.35 -0.98
C ALA A 232 -2.53 11.51 0.45
N LEU A 233 -2.41 10.51 1.33
CA LEU A 233 -2.72 10.66 2.75
C LEU A 233 -1.68 11.57 3.43
N VAL A 234 -0.39 11.36 3.13
CA VAL A 234 0.70 12.23 3.62
C VAL A 234 0.47 13.69 3.21
N ASP A 235 0.07 13.92 1.97
CA ASP A 235 -0.25 15.26 1.44
C ASP A 235 -1.60 15.82 1.97
N LYS A 236 -2.29 15.10 2.87
CA LYS A 236 -3.63 15.47 3.39
C LYS A 236 -4.68 15.67 2.29
N LYS A 237 -4.53 14.98 1.15
CA LYS A 237 -5.50 15.00 0.04
C LYS A 237 -6.60 13.96 0.20
N ALA A 238 -6.39 12.98 1.09
CA ALA A 238 -7.35 11.97 1.48
C ALA A 238 -7.18 11.62 2.96
N ASP A 239 -8.19 10.98 3.54
CA ASP A 239 -8.24 10.64 4.97
C ASP A 239 -7.94 9.16 5.21
N ILE A 240 -8.40 8.28 4.31
CA ILE A 240 -8.21 6.83 4.40
C ILE A 240 -7.95 6.18 3.05
N TYR A 241 -7.23 5.05 3.07
CA TYR A 241 -7.06 4.16 1.95
C TYR A 241 -7.29 2.70 2.39
N PRO A 242 -8.50 2.14 2.17
CA PRO A 242 -8.75 0.71 2.35
C PRO A 242 -8.17 -0.07 1.18
N ARG A 243 -7.61 -1.25 1.46
CA ARG A 243 -7.10 -2.17 0.45
C ARG A 243 -7.56 -3.59 0.75
N PHE A 244 -8.44 -4.11 -0.08
CA PHE A 244 -8.99 -5.46 0.03
C PHE A 244 -8.36 -6.46 -0.94
N GLY A 245 -7.72 -5.98 -2.01
CA GLY A 245 -6.98 -6.82 -2.94
C GLY A 245 -5.51 -7.01 -2.54
N PRO A 246 -4.82 -7.99 -3.13
CA PRO A 246 -3.42 -8.29 -2.81
C PRO A 246 -2.48 -7.15 -3.13
N THR A 247 -1.43 -7.00 -2.33
CA THR A 247 -0.25 -6.16 -2.57
C THR A 247 0.96 -6.86 -1.98
N SER A 248 2.12 -6.61 -2.56
CA SER A 248 3.38 -7.09 -2.00
C SER A 248 3.90 -6.13 -0.92
N GLU A 249 4.81 -6.63 -0.07
CA GLU A 249 5.41 -5.80 0.98
C GLU A 249 6.15 -4.60 0.40
N TRP A 250 6.85 -4.74 -0.72
CA TRP A 250 7.61 -3.66 -1.37
C TRP A 250 6.73 -2.56 -1.97
N ASP A 251 5.46 -2.83 -2.32
CA ASP A 251 4.52 -1.82 -2.79
C ASP A 251 4.16 -0.80 -1.69
N ILE A 252 4.29 -1.21 -0.42
CA ILE A 252 3.67 -0.51 0.71
C ILE A 252 4.71 0.05 1.70
N ALA A 253 5.79 -0.69 1.97
CA ALA A 253 6.70 -0.41 3.07
C ALA A 253 7.30 1.00 3.08
N ALA A 254 7.75 1.49 1.93
CA ALA A 254 8.34 2.83 1.83
C ALA A 254 7.30 3.92 2.15
N ALA A 255 6.13 3.82 1.57
CA ALA A 255 5.04 4.76 1.81
C ALA A 255 4.48 4.66 3.24
N ASP A 256 4.50 3.46 3.87
CA ASP A 256 4.12 3.28 5.28
C ASP A 256 5.10 4.00 6.22
N ALA A 257 6.42 3.90 5.99
CA ALA A 257 7.41 4.66 6.77
C ALA A 257 7.15 6.17 6.67
N VAL A 258 6.92 6.68 5.45
CA VAL A 258 6.62 8.09 5.22
C VAL A 258 5.30 8.49 5.88
N LEU A 259 4.25 7.67 5.80
CA LEU A 259 2.97 7.96 6.43
C LEU A 259 3.10 8.02 7.96
N ARG A 260 3.81 7.07 8.56
CA ARG A 260 4.07 7.03 10.01
C ARG A 260 4.86 8.24 10.48
N SER A 261 5.86 8.71 9.72
CA SER A 261 6.62 9.91 10.05
C SER A 261 5.77 11.19 10.06
N ASN A 262 4.61 11.14 9.39
CA ASN A 262 3.64 12.24 9.30
C ASN A 262 2.39 12.05 10.20
N GLY A 263 2.44 11.14 11.16
CA GLY A 263 1.37 10.94 12.15
C GLY A 263 0.21 10.04 11.70
N GLY A 264 0.34 9.37 10.55
CA GLY A 264 -0.58 8.35 10.07
C GLY A 264 -0.08 6.92 10.34
N GLY A 265 -0.73 5.93 9.73
CA GLY A 265 -0.30 4.53 9.82
C GLY A 265 -1.18 3.58 9.03
N ILE A 266 -0.69 2.35 8.85
CA ILE A 266 -1.38 1.28 8.13
C ILE A 266 -1.67 0.11 9.06
N PHE A 267 -2.91 -0.37 9.04
CA PHE A 267 -3.42 -1.37 9.96
C PHE A 267 -4.12 -2.49 9.22
N GLN A 268 -3.87 -3.72 9.65
CA GLN A 268 -4.57 -4.90 9.17
C GLN A 268 -6.06 -4.79 9.48
N ILE A 269 -6.92 -5.09 8.50
CA ILE A 269 -8.37 -5.04 8.68
C ILE A 269 -8.84 -6.12 9.66
N GLU A 270 -8.20 -7.27 9.64
CA GLU A 270 -8.56 -8.44 10.43
C GLU A 270 -8.43 -8.21 11.95
N ASN A 271 -7.35 -7.57 12.39
CA ASN A 271 -7.00 -7.51 13.81
C ASN A 271 -6.65 -6.08 14.31
N GLY A 272 -6.63 -5.09 13.42
CA GLY A 272 -6.27 -3.71 13.75
C GLY A 272 -4.81 -3.50 14.14
N GLN A 273 -3.94 -4.52 13.95
CA GLN A 273 -2.51 -4.41 14.20
C GLN A 273 -1.82 -3.68 13.05
N PRO A 274 -0.68 -3.04 13.29
CA PRO A 274 0.14 -2.50 12.21
C PRO A 274 0.52 -3.58 11.20
N LEU A 275 0.80 -3.20 9.94
CA LEU A 275 1.44 -4.10 8.99
C LEU A 275 2.84 -4.47 9.47
N GLU A 276 3.21 -5.72 9.24
CA GLU A 276 4.55 -6.26 9.48
C GLU A 276 5.20 -6.67 8.16
N TYR A 277 6.50 -6.48 8.06
CA TYR A 277 7.32 -6.72 6.89
C TYR A 277 8.39 -7.76 7.17
N GLY A 278 8.84 -8.45 6.13
CA GLY A 278 9.79 -9.54 6.30
C GLY A 278 9.14 -10.85 6.75
N LYS A 279 7.91 -11.10 6.35
CA LYS A 279 7.20 -12.34 6.69
C LYS A 279 7.83 -13.55 6.00
N LYS A 280 8.01 -14.64 6.75
CA LYS A 280 8.65 -15.87 6.26
C LYS A 280 7.85 -16.58 5.16
N ASN A 281 6.54 -16.63 5.32
CA ASN A 281 5.69 -17.52 4.55
C ASN A 281 5.07 -16.84 3.32
N SER A 282 5.01 -15.53 3.28
CA SER A 282 4.40 -14.78 2.19
C SER A 282 4.94 -13.36 2.13
N ILE A 283 5.24 -12.90 0.93
CA ILE A 283 5.56 -11.50 0.65
C ILE A 283 4.30 -10.62 0.54
N LEU A 284 3.11 -11.25 0.48
CA LEU A 284 1.85 -10.53 0.32
C LEU A 284 1.40 -9.91 1.65
N ASN A 285 0.86 -8.71 1.57
CA ASN A 285 0.21 -8.05 2.69
C ASN A 285 -1.20 -8.62 2.92
N PRO A 286 -1.66 -8.71 4.18
CA PRO A 286 -3.06 -8.90 4.47
C PRO A 286 -3.88 -7.68 4.01
N MET A 287 -5.20 -7.79 3.97
CA MET A 287 -6.07 -6.64 3.76
C MET A 287 -5.81 -5.57 4.82
N PHE A 288 -5.74 -4.32 4.40
CA PHE A 288 -5.37 -3.23 5.30
C PHE A 288 -6.18 -1.95 5.09
N ILE A 289 -6.09 -1.07 6.06
CA ILE A 289 -6.53 0.31 5.94
C ILE A 289 -5.39 1.25 6.35
N ALA A 290 -5.04 2.19 5.47
CA ALA A 290 -4.16 3.30 5.79
C ALA A 290 -4.99 4.50 6.25
N ILE A 291 -4.51 5.21 7.27
CA ILE A 291 -5.18 6.32 7.93
C ILE A 291 -4.18 7.49 8.03
N ASP A 292 -4.61 8.68 7.65
CA ASP A 292 -3.75 9.88 7.60
C ASP A 292 -3.45 10.50 8.97
N ASP A 293 -4.31 10.23 9.96
CA ASP A 293 -4.20 10.77 11.33
C ASP A 293 -4.54 9.68 12.37
N LEU A 294 -3.56 9.36 13.21
CA LEU A 294 -3.72 8.37 14.28
C LEU A 294 -4.75 8.77 15.37
N ASN A 295 -5.08 10.04 15.51
CA ASN A 295 -6.15 10.48 16.39
C ASN A 295 -7.52 9.95 15.94
N GLU A 296 -7.72 9.74 14.64
CA GLU A 296 -8.94 9.15 14.07
C GLU A 296 -8.94 7.61 14.07
N LYS A 297 -7.79 6.98 14.40
CA LYS A 297 -7.59 5.52 14.32
C LYS A 297 -8.70 4.73 14.99
N ARG A 298 -9.05 5.08 16.25
CA ARG A 298 -10.04 4.33 17.02
C ARG A 298 -11.43 4.37 16.35
N SER A 299 -11.80 5.53 15.83
CA SER A 299 -13.08 5.72 15.13
C SER A 299 -13.13 4.90 13.84
N ILE A 300 -12.09 5.00 13.02
CA ILE A 300 -11.99 4.30 11.72
C ILE A 300 -11.93 2.79 11.91
N LEU A 301 -11.06 2.28 12.80
CA LEU A 301 -10.96 0.84 13.05
C LEU A 301 -12.24 0.25 13.64
N SER A 302 -12.98 0.99 14.46
CA SER A 302 -14.31 0.56 14.93
C SER A 302 -15.33 0.38 13.82
N ILE A 303 -15.24 1.18 12.74
CA ILE A 303 -16.10 1.04 11.56
C ILE A 303 -15.67 -0.18 10.74
N VAL A 304 -14.36 -0.36 10.55
CA VAL A 304 -13.78 -1.49 9.84
C VAL A 304 -14.10 -2.82 10.55
N ASP A 305 -13.98 -2.88 11.88
CA ASP A 305 -14.35 -4.07 12.68
C ASP A 305 -15.83 -4.45 12.51
N ARG A 306 -16.73 -3.46 12.52
CA ARG A 306 -18.15 -3.71 12.22
C ARG A 306 -18.39 -4.16 10.79
N PHE A 307 -17.62 -3.65 9.83
CA PHE A 307 -17.69 -4.09 8.45
C PHE A 307 -17.24 -5.54 8.31
N SER A 308 -16.06 -5.91 8.83
CA SER A 308 -15.53 -7.27 8.76
C SER A 308 -16.44 -8.30 9.43
N LYS A 309 -17.06 -7.98 10.57
CA LYS A 309 -18.03 -8.85 11.25
C LYS A 309 -19.35 -9.07 10.48
N ASN A 310 -19.68 -8.16 9.58
CA ASN A 310 -20.88 -8.30 8.73
C ASN A 310 -20.57 -9.04 7.41
N LEU A 311 -19.30 -9.32 7.12
CA LEU A 311 -18.88 -10.10 5.96
C LEU A 311 -18.85 -11.61 6.27
N LEU A 312 -18.68 -11.96 7.54
CA LEU A 312 -18.68 -13.32 8.08
C LEU A 312 -20.10 -13.71 8.54
#